data_6ca7bb09b680e82729165d211eedfeea
#
_entry.id   6ca7bb09b680e82729165d211eedfeea
#
_cell.length_a   1.000
_cell.length_b   1.000
_cell.length_c   1.000
_cell.angle_alpha   90.00
_cell.angle_beta   90.00
_cell.angle_gamma   90.00
#
_symmetry.space_group_name_H-M   'P 1'
#
loop_
_entity.id
_entity.type
_entity.pdbx_description
1 polymer ?
#
loop_
_entity_poly.entity_id
_entity_poly.type
_entity_poly.pdbx_seq_one_letter_code
_entity_poly.pdbx_strand_id
1 'polypeptide(L)'
;MPRKGQRIKHRKVPAVKPTGGTPIDPQDDLLAHTALARYMELHFEWLLMTGRTVDTVRGKRNALRRFITWCMERGITDPRDITKPIIDRYQRHLFYYRKSNGAPLTSGTQAGFLSPLKAYFKWLAQENHTLYNPASELQLPRQPKSLPKIVLSMAEVASILMEADPSSASGLRDRALLETLYSTGMRRMEIPNLHLHDIDLVRRIVFVREGKGRKDRVIPIGARACAWINRYLLTARPQLVAGDHPALFVTDYGDAMSPEWVATKVKRYMEFAGI
;
A
#
# COMPACT_ATOMS: atom_id res chain seq x y z
N MET A 1 -12.34 -64.01 4.57
CA MET A 1 -13.16 -63.01 5.29
C MET A 1 -12.60 -61.63 4.95
N PRO A 2 -13.34 -60.75 4.24
CA PRO A 2 -12.87 -59.43 3.88
C PRO A 2 -13.06 -58.46 5.05
N ARG A 3 -12.05 -57.60 5.30
CA ARG A 3 -12.05 -56.54 6.32
C ARG A 3 -12.98 -55.40 5.89
N LYS A 4 -13.83 -54.95 6.80
CA LYS A 4 -14.81 -53.87 6.66
C LYS A 4 -14.14 -52.55 6.29
N GLY A 5 -14.73 -51.86 5.32
CA GLY A 5 -14.26 -50.58 4.76
C GLY A 5 -14.26 -49.45 5.79
N GLN A 6 -13.17 -48.71 5.85
CA GLN A 6 -13.09 -47.43 6.51
C GLN A 6 -13.82 -46.38 5.65
N ARG A 7 -14.89 -45.78 6.20
CA ARG A 7 -15.55 -44.60 5.61
C ARG A 7 -14.57 -43.42 5.62
N ILE A 8 -14.17 -42.98 4.45
CA ILE A 8 -13.46 -41.72 4.26
C ILE A 8 -14.43 -40.60 4.66
N LYS A 9 -14.16 -39.94 5.79
CA LYS A 9 -14.87 -38.70 6.16
C LYS A 9 -14.44 -37.61 5.22
N HIS A 10 -15.30 -37.23 4.29
CA HIS A 10 -15.10 -36.00 3.49
C HIS A 10 -15.02 -34.80 4.45
N ARG A 11 -13.84 -34.26 4.59
CA ARG A 11 -13.59 -33.01 5.31
C ARG A 11 -14.31 -31.89 4.52
N LYS A 12 -15.34 -31.30 5.11
CA LYS A 12 -16.03 -30.13 4.55
C LYS A 12 -14.98 -29.05 4.29
N VAL A 13 -14.82 -28.66 3.03
CA VAL A 13 -14.06 -27.47 2.66
C VAL A 13 -14.72 -26.28 3.36
N PRO A 14 -13.99 -25.48 4.15
CA PRO A 14 -14.57 -24.27 4.73
C PRO A 14 -15.03 -23.38 3.60
N ALA A 15 -16.29 -22.97 3.62
CA ALA A 15 -16.80 -21.94 2.72
C ALA A 15 -15.91 -20.69 2.87
N VAL A 16 -15.33 -20.23 1.75
CA VAL A 16 -14.64 -18.96 1.68
C VAL A 16 -15.66 -17.91 2.09
N LYS A 17 -15.50 -17.33 3.29
CA LYS A 17 -16.28 -16.17 3.70
C LYS A 17 -15.97 -15.09 2.68
N PRO A 18 -16.97 -14.45 2.05
CA PRO A 18 -16.72 -13.28 1.25
C PRO A 18 -15.98 -12.28 2.14
N THR A 19 -14.81 -11.82 1.68
CA THR A 19 -14.06 -10.74 2.33
C THR A 19 -15.05 -9.61 2.58
N GLY A 20 -15.31 -9.34 3.86
CA GLY A 20 -16.29 -8.37 4.30
C GLY A 20 -16.05 -7.06 3.58
N GLY A 21 -17.00 -6.65 2.74
CA GLY A 21 -17.04 -5.32 2.21
C GLY A 21 -16.99 -4.37 3.40
N THR A 22 -16.09 -3.41 3.37
CA THR A 22 -16.08 -2.28 4.29
C THR A 22 -17.52 -1.77 4.37
N PRO A 23 -18.09 -1.50 5.57
CA PRO A 23 -19.44 -0.95 5.67
C PRO A 23 -19.53 0.25 4.72
N ILE A 24 -20.51 0.24 3.83
CA ILE A 24 -20.77 1.35 2.92
C ILE A 24 -21.18 2.52 3.83
N ASP A 25 -20.33 3.54 3.89
CA ASP A 25 -20.66 4.77 4.61
C ASP A 25 -21.97 5.32 4.01
N PRO A 26 -22.97 5.70 4.81
CA PRO A 26 -24.21 6.32 4.28
C PRO A 26 -23.95 7.52 3.36
N GLN A 27 -22.79 8.20 3.49
CA GLN A 27 -22.33 9.21 2.53
C GLN A 27 -21.97 8.63 1.15
N ASP A 28 -21.62 7.35 1.05
CA ASP A 28 -21.31 6.68 -0.21
C ASP A 28 -22.53 6.51 -1.09
N ASP A 29 -23.68 6.26 -0.49
CA ASP A 29 -24.94 6.08 -1.20
C ASP A 29 -25.42 7.41 -1.83
N LEU A 30 -25.27 8.53 -1.12
CA LEU A 30 -25.58 9.87 -1.64
C LEU A 30 -24.63 10.30 -2.76
N LEU A 31 -23.35 9.95 -2.67
CA LEU A 31 -22.36 10.23 -3.72
C LEU A 31 -22.67 9.48 -5.01
N ALA A 32 -23.15 8.22 -4.92
CA ALA A 32 -23.40 7.36 -6.08
C ALA A 32 -24.44 7.93 -7.06
N HIS A 33 -25.32 8.81 -6.62
CA HIS A 33 -26.40 9.40 -7.44
C HIS A 33 -25.99 10.65 -8.24
N THR A 34 -24.75 11.14 -8.10
CA THR A 34 -24.28 12.34 -8.82
C THR A 34 -23.61 11.99 -10.15
N ALA A 35 -23.74 12.87 -11.16
CA ALA A 35 -23.00 12.74 -12.40
C ALA A 35 -21.47 12.76 -12.16
N LEU A 36 -20.98 13.59 -11.22
CA LEU A 36 -19.60 13.64 -10.82
C LEU A 36 -19.06 12.27 -10.35
N ALA A 37 -19.83 11.55 -9.51
CA ALA A 37 -19.42 10.24 -9.01
C ALA A 37 -19.48 9.18 -10.11
N ARG A 38 -20.51 9.19 -10.97
CA ARG A 38 -20.61 8.28 -12.11
C ARG A 38 -19.43 8.42 -13.06
N TYR A 39 -19.05 9.64 -13.42
CA TYR A 39 -17.88 9.87 -14.26
C TYR A 39 -16.55 9.55 -13.55
N MET A 40 -16.49 9.67 -12.23
CA MET A 40 -15.35 9.23 -11.45
C MET A 40 -15.13 7.71 -11.58
N GLU A 41 -16.19 6.90 -11.49
CA GLU A 41 -16.09 5.44 -11.66
C GLU A 41 -15.64 5.08 -13.09
N LEU A 42 -16.21 5.70 -14.13
CA LEU A 42 -15.78 5.52 -15.52
C LEU A 42 -14.29 5.89 -15.70
N HIS A 43 -13.84 6.97 -15.07
CA HIS A 43 -12.41 7.33 -15.08
C HIS A 43 -11.53 6.25 -14.43
N PHE A 44 -11.97 5.62 -13.34
CA PHE A 44 -11.24 4.57 -12.70
C PHE A 44 -11.20 3.28 -13.53
N GLU A 45 -12.29 2.91 -14.16
CA GLU A 45 -12.32 1.81 -15.13
C GLU A 45 -11.34 2.06 -16.28
N TRP A 46 -11.35 3.27 -16.84
CA TRP A 46 -10.38 3.67 -17.87
C TRP A 46 -8.93 3.59 -17.38
N LEU A 47 -8.64 4.01 -16.15
CA LEU A 47 -7.31 3.91 -15.56
C LEU A 47 -6.85 2.44 -15.43
N LEU A 48 -7.74 1.53 -15.03
CA LEU A 48 -7.44 0.10 -14.94
C LEU A 48 -7.19 -0.49 -16.32
N MET A 49 -8.04 -0.19 -17.31
CA MET A 49 -7.86 -0.62 -18.71
C MET A 49 -6.54 -0.12 -19.30
N THR A 50 -6.11 1.09 -18.93
CA THR A 50 -4.81 1.65 -19.36
C THR A 50 -3.62 1.18 -18.53
N GLY A 51 -3.80 0.14 -17.69
CA GLY A 51 -2.72 -0.55 -16.98
C GLY A 51 -2.29 0.10 -15.66
N ARG A 52 -3.09 0.99 -15.06
CA ARG A 52 -2.83 1.47 -13.71
C ARG A 52 -3.15 0.41 -12.67
N THR A 53 -2.38 0.38 -11.57
CA THR A 53 -2.61 -0.59 -10.50
C THR A 53 -3.82 -0.20 -9.65
N VAL A 54 -4.49 -1.20 -9.06
CA VAL A 54 -5.63 -1.01 -8.15
C VAL A 54 -5.29 -0.06 -6.99
N ASP A 55 -4.08 -0.17 -6.42
CA ASP A 55 -3.64 0.72 -5.34
C ASP A 55 -3.49 2.19 -5.79
N THR A 56 -3.02 2.41 -7.02
CA THR A 56 -2.97 3.75 -7.61
C THR A 56 -4.37 4.32 -7.76
N VAL A 57 -5.33 3.51 -8.23
CA VAL A 57 -6.73 3.91 -8.37
C VAL A 57 -7.36 4.19 -7.02
N ARG A 58 -7.12 3.34 -6.00
CA ARG A 58 -7.62 3.53 -4.63
C ARG A 58 -7.17 4.87 -4.04
N GLY A 59 -5.89 5.23 -4.18
CA GLY A 59 -5.37 6.51 -3.72
C GLY A 59 -6.04 7.71 -4.41
N LYS A 60 -6.26 7.63 -5.72
CA LYS A 60 -6.95 8.67 -6.49
C LYS A 60 -8.44 8.76 -6.14
N ARG A 61 -9.10 7.63 -5.88
CA ARG A 61 -10.50 7.55 -5.46
C ARG A 61 -10.74 8.39 -4.20
N ASN A 62 -9.92 8.21 -3.17
CA ASN A 62 -10.05 8.96 -1.92
C ASN A 62 -9.93 10.48 -2.14
N ALA A 63 -9.03 10.91 -3.01
CA ALA A 63 -8.87 12.33 -3.34
C ALA A 63 -10.08 12.90 -4.09
N LEU A 64 -10.58 12.18 -5.10
CA LEU A 64 -11.74 12.63 -5.88
C LEU A 64 -13.03 12.59 -5.08
N ARG A 65 -13.24 11.56 -4.25
CA ARG A 65 -14.40 11.51 -3.33
C ARG A 65 -14.47 12.73 -2.43
N ARG A 66 -13.34 13.12 -1.85
CA ARG A 66 -13.26 14.35 -1.03
C ARG A 66 -13.69 15.60 -1.81
N PHE A 67 -13.27 15.73 -3.06
CA PHE A 67 -13.68 16.84 -3.93
C PHE A 67 -15.19 16.79 -4.24
N ILE A 68 -15.71 15.62 -4.59
CA ILE A 68 -17.12 15.42 -4.93
C ILE A 68 -18.01 15.73 -3.72
N THR A 69 -17.65 15.24 -2.52
CA THR A 69 -18.36 15.57 -1.29
C THR A 69 -18.41 17.10 -1.07
N TRP A 70 -17.26 17.78 -1.23
CA TRP A 70 -17.16 19.23 -1.11
C TRP A 70 -18.04 19.97 -2.13
N CYS A 71 -18.17 19.45 -3.36
CA CYS A 71 -19.07 19.98 -4.40
C CYS A 71 -20.53 19.77 -4.02
N MET A 72 -20.91 18.58 -3.57
CA MET A 72 -22.29 18.23 -3.19
C MET A 72 -22.81 19.13 -2.05
N GLU A 73 -22.00 19.40 -1.04
CA GLU A 73 -22.33 20.35 0.03
C GLU A 73 -22.69 21.75 -0.50
N ARG A 74 -22.38 22.04 -1.77
CA ARG A 74 -22.62 23.33 -2.46
C ARG A 74 -23.59 23.21 -3.62
N GLY A 75 -24.33 22.08 -3.70
CA GLY A 75 -25.32 21.83 -4.75
C GLY A 75 -24.73 21.57 -6.12
N ILE A 76 -23.43 21.31 -6.24
CA ILE A 76 -22.75 21.05 -7.52
C ILE A 76 -22.64 19.53 -7.70
N THR A 77 -23.38 18.97 -8.67
CA THR A 77 -23.47 17.52 -8.89
C THR A 77 -23.02 17.06 -10.28
N ASP A 78 -22.87 18.00 -11.22
CA ASP A 78 -22.48 17.72 -12.61
C ASP A 78 -21.08 18.29 -12.90
N PRO A 79 -20.16 17.55 -13.54
CA PRO A 79 -18.83 18.06 -13.90
C PRO A 79 -18.89 19.24 -14.89
N ARG A 80 -19.96 19.41 -15.65
CA ARG A 80 -20.14 20.52 -16.59
C ARG A 80 -20.36 21.86 -15.91
N ASP A 81 -20.83 21.85 -14.65
CA ASP A 81 -21.03 23.04 -13.83
C ASP A 81 -19.71 23.50 -13.16
N ILE A 82 -18.66 22.67 -13.21
CA ILE A 82 -17.37 22.99 -12.60
C ILE A 82 -16.59 23.95 -13.49
N THR A 83 -16.33 25.13 -12.96
CA THR A 83 -15.55 26.19 -13.60
C THR A 83 -14.19 26.39 -12.90
N LYS A 84 -13.26 27.10 -13.55
CA LYS A 84 -11.97 27.45 -12.92
C LYS A 84 -12.14 28.11 -11.53
N PRO A 85 -13.01 29.10 -11.32
CA PRO A 85 -13.25 29.69 -9.99
C PRO A 85 -13.65 28.67 -8.92
N ILE A 86 -14.37 27.60 -9.27
CA ILE A 86 -14.75 26.52 -8.35
C ILE A 86 -13.52 25.71 -7.96
N ILE A 87 -12.66 25.38 -8.93
CA ILE A 87 -11.38 24.68 -8.68
C ILE A 87 -10.47 25.52 -7.78
N ASP A 88 -10.34 26.83 -8.05
CA ASP A 88 -9.55 27.77 -7.23
C ASP A 88 -10.10 27.88 -5.79
N ARG A 89 -11.44 27.85 -5.64
CA ARG A 89 -12.09 27.85 -4.32
C ARG A 89 -11.82 26.56 -3.55
N TYR A 90 -11.83 25.39 -4.22
CA TYR A 90 -11.47 24.13 -3.61
C TYR A 90 -10.00 24.11 -3.19
N GLN A 91 -9.09 24.63 -4.00
CA GLN A 91 -7.67 24.75 -3.63
C GLN A 91 -7.50 25.62 -2.37
N ARG A 92 -8.19 26.77 -2.29
CA ARG A 92 -8.22 27.61 -1.09
C ARG A 92 -8.82 26.89 0.12
N HIS A 93 -9.90 26.12 -0.08
CA HIS A 93 -10.47 25.28 0.98
C HIS A 93 -9.44 24.31 1.55
N LEU A 94 -8.66 23.62 0.71
CA LEU A 94 -7.59 22.71 1.16
C LEU A 94 -6.49 23.45 1.92
N PHE A 95 -6.13 24.65 1.51
CA PHE A 95 -5.12 25.48 2.18
C PHE A 95 -5.54 25.88 3.61
N TYR A 96 -6.80 26.31 3.78
CA TYR A 96 -7.35 26.70 5.07
C TYR A 96 -7.84 25.53 5.94
N TYR A 97 -7.92 24.34 5.39
CA TYR A 97 -8.37 23.16 6.11
C TYR A 97 -7.44 22.85 7.30
N ARG A 98 -8.06 22.54 8.45
CA ARG A 98 -7.35 22.10 9.65
C ARG A 98 -7.75 20.68 10.00
N LYS A 99 -6.75 19.85 10.32
CA LYS A 99 -6.94 18.48 10.81
C LYS A 99 -7.55 18.52 12.21
N SER A 100 -7.99 17.37 12.72
CA SER A 100 -8.51 17.23 14.09
C SER A 100 -7.55 17.72 15.18
N ASN A 101 -6.24 17.65 14.92
CA ASN A 101 -5.18 18.18 15.82
C ASN A 101 -4.85 19.67 15.56
N GLY A 102 -5.67 20.40 14.81
CA GLY A 102 -5.48 21.82 14.50
C GLY A 102 -4.41 22.13 13.44
N ALA A 103 -3.58 21.16 13.05
CA ALA A 103 -2.51 21.38 12.07
C ALA A 103 -3.04 21.54 10.63
N PRO A 104 -2.41 22.40 9.79
CA PRO A 104 -2.77 22.53 8.37
C PRO A 104 -2.39 21.27 7.58
N LEU A 105 -2.96 21.15 6.37
CA LEU A 105 -2.47 20.16 5.40
C LEU A 105 -1.09 20.57 4.89
N THR A 106 -0.16 19.62 4.81
CA THR A 106 1.15 19.85 4.17
C THR A 106 0.98 20.10 2.67
N SER A 107 1.94 20.81 2.05
CA SER A 107 1.96 21.03 0.60
C SER A 107 1.89 19.71 -0.19
N GLY A 108 2.56 18.65 0.31
CA GLY A 108 2.50 17.32 -0.29
C GLY A 108 1.10 16.69 -0.22
N THR A 109 0.41 16.84 0.90
CA THR A 109 -0.97 16.35 1.05
C THR A 109 -1.94 17.12 0.15
N GLN A 110 -1.81 18.45 0.08
CA GLN A 110 -2.62 19.27 -0.82
C GLN A 110 -2.40 18.87 -2.29
N ALA A 111 -1.14 18.71 -2.70
CA ALA A 111 -0.80 18.24 -4.04
C ALA A 111 -1.37 16.83 -4.32
N GLY A 112 -1.36 15.95 -3.31
CA GLY A 112 -1.96 14.62 -3.37
C GLY A 112 -3.47 14.62 -3.63
N PHE A 113 -4.21 15.62 -3.17
CA PHE A 113 -5.63 15.82 -3.48
C PHE A 113 -5.85 16.51 -4.83
N LEU A 114 -5.02 17.48 -5.20
CA LEU A 114 -5.19 18.27 -6.41
C LEU A 114 -4.70 17.58 -7.68
N SER A 115 -3.66 16.76 -7.60
CA SER A 115 -3.12 16.05 -8.77
C SER A 115 -4.10 15.06 -9.41
N PRO A 116 -4.82 14.20 -8.65
CA PRO A 116 -5.88 13.37 -9.19
C PRO A 116 -7.03 14.17 -9.81
N LEU A 117 -7.38 15.31 -9.20
CA LEU A 117 -8.40 16.22 -9.70
C LEU A 117 -8.02 16.79 -11.08
N LYS A 118 -6.77 17.26 -11.22
CA LYS A 118 -6.25 17.75 -12.50
C LYS A 118 -6.28 16.67 -13.59
N ALA A 119 -5.94 15.43 -13.24
CA ALA A 119 -5.98 14.29 -14.16
C ALA A 119 -7.41 13.91 -14.56
N TYR A 120 -8.33 13.95 -13.61
CA TYR A 120 -9.76 13.66 -13.84
C TYR A 120 -10.39 14.64 -14.83
N PHE A 121 -10.26 15.94 -14.61
CA PHE A 121 -10.81 16.95 -15.54
C PHE A 121 -10.12 16.96 -16.90
N LYS A 122 -8.83 16.59 -16.95
CA LYS A 122 -8.16 16.38 -18.24
C LYS A 122 -8.80 15.23 -18.99
N TRP A 123 -9.06 14.11 -18.33
CA TRP A 123 -9.72 12.95 -18.92
C TRP A 123 -11.17 13.29 -19.36
N LEU A 124 -11.96 13.96 -18.53
CA LEU A 124 -13.32 14.39 -18.90
C LEU A 124 -13.35 15.23 -20.19
N ALA A 125 -12.42 16.16 -20.35
CA ALA A 125 -12.32 16.96 -21.55
C ALA A 125 -11.83 16.15 -22.77
N GLN A 126 -10.92 15.21 -22.59
CA GLN A 126 -10.41 14.33 -23.65
C GLN A 126 -11.49 13.36 -24.16
N GLU A 127 -12.35 12.85 -23.28
CA GLU A 127 -13.47 11.98 -23.62
C GLU A 127 -14.76 12.76 -24.01
N ASN A 128 -14.68 14.08 -24.18
CA ASN A 128 -15.79 14.96 -24.53
C ASN A 128 -16.97 14.96 -23.53
N HIS A 129 -16.72 14.62 -22.27
CA HIS A 129 -17.71 14.71 -21.20
C HIS A 129 -17.90 16.15 -20.70
N THR A 130 -16.89 17.00 -20.90
CA THR A 130 -16.92 18.45 -20.65
C THR A 130 -16.36 19.20 -21.85
N LEU A 131 -16.85 20.42 -22.10
CA LEU A 131 -16.39 21.24 -23.23
C LEU A 131 -14.94 21.70 -23.09
N TYR A 132 -14.47 21.86 -21.86
CA TYR A 132 -13.09 22.30 -21.56
C TYR A 132 -12.61 21.71 -20.24
N ASN A 133 -11.31 21.80 -19.99
CA ASN A 133 -10.71 21.38 -18.74
C ASN A 133 -10.59 22.56 -17.74
N PRO A 134 -11.46 22.66 -16.71
CA PRO A 134 -11.42 23.77 -15.74
C PRO A 134 -10.19 23.73 -14.83
N ALA A 135 -9.49 22.60 -14.78
CA ALA A 135 -8.27 22.41 -13.98
C ALA A 135 -6.96 22.54 -14.81
N SER A 136 -7.03 23.03 -16.07
CA SER A 136 -5.85 23.15 -16.94
C SER A 136 -4.75 23.99 -16.33
N GLU A 137 -5.13 25.14 -15.76
CA GLU A 137 -4.21 26.11 -15.15
C GLU A 137 -3.97 25.88 -13.64
N LEU A 138 -4.55 24.81 -13.07
CA LEU A 138 -4.37 24.50 -11.66
C LEU A 138 -2.88 24.27 -11.34
N GLN A 139 -2.33 25.14 -10.50
CA GLN A 139 -0.95 25.04 -10.03
C GLN A 139 -0.91 24.23 -8.73
N LEU A 140 -0.13 23.15 -8.74
CA LEU A 140 0.07 22.35 -7.53
C LEU A 140 1.01 23.08 -6.57
N PRO A 141 0.76 22.97 -5.24
CA PRO A 141 1.65 23.55 -4.24
C PRO A 141 3.08 23.02 -4.40
N ARG A 142 4.05 23.92 -4.35
CA ARG A 142 5.48 23.54 -4.38
C ARG A 142 5.81 22.72 -3.14
N GLN A 143 6.44 21.58 -3.36
CA GLN A 143 6.93 20.74 -2.26
C GLN A 143 8.38 21.12 -1.98
N PRO A 144 8.73 21.53 -0.73
CA PRO A 144 10.12 21.74 -0.38
C PRO A 144 10.88 20.41 -0.50
N LYS A 145 12.04 20.45 -1.15
CA LYS A 145 12.98 19.33 -1.13
C LYS A 145 13.61 19.30 0.27
N SER A 146 13.16 18.42 1.13
CA SER A 146 13.76 18.20 2.43
C SER A 146 14.65 16.96 2.42
N LEU A 147 15.73 16.99 3.16
CA LEU A 147 16.52 15.79 3.46
C LEU A 147 15.68 14.81 4.29
N PRO A 148 16.00 13.52 4.26
CA PRO A 148 15.38 12.53 5.16
C PRO A 148 15.47 13.04 6.62
N LYS A 149 14.39 12.92 7.36
CA LYS A 149 14.34 13.38 8.76
C LYS A 149 15.25 12.57 9.68
N ILE A 150 15.42 11.30 9.37
CA ILE A 150 16.22 10.35 10.15
C ILE A 150 17.13 9.62 9.17
N VAL A 151 18.43 9.65 9.45
CA VAL A 151 19.43 8.81 8.80
C VAL A 151 20.11 8.04 9.94
N LEU A 152 19.86 6.75 9.99
CA LEU A 152 20.40 5.88 11.03
C LEU A 152 21.90 5.68 10.84
N SER A 153 22.65 5.80 11.93
CA SER A 153 24.05 5.39 12.00
C SER A 153 24.19 3.86 11.99
N MET A 154 25.38 3.36 11.72
CA MET A 154 25.68 1.92 11.78
C MET A 154 25.41 1.32 13.17
N ALA A 155 25.71 2.07 14.24
CA ALA A 155 25.47 1.65 15.61
C ALA A 155 23.98 1.53 15.92
N GLU A 156 23.17 2.52 15.51
CA GLU A 156 21.70 2.48 15.67
C GLU A 156 21.09 1.31 14.88
N VAL A 157 21.53 1.06 13.65
CA VAL A 157 21.08 -0.12 12.90
C VAL A 157 21.43 -1.41 13.62
N ALA A 158 22.66 -1.52 14.16
CA ALA A 158 23.07 -2.70 14.92
C ALA A 158 22.17 -2.90 16.16
N SER A 159 21.87 -1.83 16.90
CA SER A 159 20.97 -1.88 18.06
C SER A 159 19.57 -2.37 17.67
N ILE A 160 18.96 -1.81 16.61
CA ILE A 160 17.65 -2.26 16.11
C ILE A 160 17.66 -3.74 15.76
N LEU A 161 18.70 -4.19 15.07
CA LEU A 161 18.82 -5.60 14.69
C LEU A 161 18.96 -6.52 15.91
N MET A 162 19.63 -6.09 16.97
CA MET A 162 19.83 -6.88 18.20
C MET A 162 18.55 -7.07 19.01
N GLU A 163 17.57 -6.17 18.91
CA GLU A 163 16.27 -6.27 19.59
C GLU A 163 15.41 -7.45 19.09
N ALA A 164 15.68 -7.99 17.91
CA ALA A 164 14.98 -9.17 17.41
C ALA A 164 15.59 -10.45 18.01
N ASP A 165 14.97 -10.98 19.09
CA ASP A 165 15.41 -12.17 19.80
C ASP A 165 15.30 -13.44 18.94
N PRO A 166 16.43 -14.05 18.52
CA PRO A 166 16.43 -15.22 17.65
C PRO A 166 16.13 -16.54 18.40
N SER A 167 15.82 -16.52 19.67
CA SER A 167 15.44 -17.72 20.45
C SER A 167 14.00 -18.15 20.18
N SER A 168 13.12 -17.23 19.79
CA SER A 168 11.74 -17.49 19.38
C SER A 168 11.60 -17.57 17.86
N ALA A 169 10.61 -18.35 17.38
CA ALA A 169 10.35 -18.48 15.95
C ALA A 169 9.98 -17.12 15.30
N SER A 170 9.15 -16.32 15.97
CA SER A 170 8.77 -14.99 15.51
C SER A 170 9.94 -14.00 15.55
N GLY A 171 10.77 -14.04 16.59
CA GLY A 171 11.95 -13.16 16.68
C GLY A 171 13.02 -13.52 15.65
N LEU A 172 13.24 -14.82 15.38
CA LEU A 172 14.16 -15.26 14.31
C LEU A 172 13.66 -14.83 12.92
N ARG A 173 12.37 -14.93 12.66
CA ARG A 173 11.74 -14.39 11.45
C ARG A 173 11.98 -12.87 11.35
N ASP A 174 11.68 -12.15 12.41
CA ASP A 174 11.79 -10.68 12.44
C ASP A 174 13.27 -10.25 12.26
N ARG A 175 14.21 -10.99 12.83
CA ARG A 175 15.64 -10.78 12.58
C ARG A 175 16.01 -10.97 11.11
N ALA A 176 15.58 -12.05 10.48
CA ALA A 176 15.82 -12.32 9.07
C ALA A 176 15.19 -11.24 8.18
N LEU A 177 13.99 -10.77 8.52
CA LEU A 177 13.31 -9.68 7.83
C LEU A 177 14.09 -8.37 7.90
N LEU A 178 14.50 -7.96 9.10
CA LEU A 178 15.26 -6.71 9.30
C LEU A 178 16.61 -6.74 8.58
N GLU A 179 17.33 -7.87 8.65
CA GLU A 179 18.60 -8.07 7.93
C GLU A 179 18.39 -8.02 6.41
N THR A 180 17.29 -8.56 5.90
CA THR A 180 16.93 -8.49 4.48
C THR A 180 16.68 -7.05 4.05
N LEU A 181 15.86 -6.30 4.81
CA LEU A 181 15.57 -4.90 4.54
C LEU A 181 16.84 -4.05 4.54
N TYR A 182 17.69 -4.22 5.54
CA TYR A 182 18.94 -3.48 5.66
C TYR A 182 19.92 -3.80 4.53
N SER A 183 20.07 -5.07 4.21
CA SER A 183 21.04 -5.53 3.20
C SER A 183 20.65 -5.13 1.78
N THR A 184 19.34 -5.11 1.46
CA THR A 184 18.85 -4.95 0.09
C THR A 184 18.30 -3.57 -0.21
N GLY A 185 17.90 -2.80 0.81
CA GLY A 185 17.18 -1.55 0.63
C GLY A 185 15.83 -1.71 -0.11
N MET A 186 15.23 -2.90 -0.06
CA MET A 186 13.93 -3.16 -0.68
C MET A 186 12.84 -2.24 -0.13
N ARG A 187 11.89 -1.91 -1.00
CA ARG A 187 10.73 -1.15 -0.57
C ARG A 187 9.80 -1.99 0.31
N ARG A 188 9.20 -1.36 1.30
CA ARG A 188 8.23 -1.98 2.21
C ARG A 188 7.15 -2.80 1.48
N MET A 189 6.66 -2.29 0.35
CA MET A 189 5.62 -2.96 -0.46
C MET A 189 6.12 -4.21 -1.20
N GLU A 190 7.44 -4.40 -1.31
CA GLU A 190 8.04 -5.52 -2.06
C GLU A 190 8.24 -6.75 -1.17
N ILE A 191 8.38 -6.57 0.14
CA ILE A 191 8.59 -7.67 1.10
C ILE A 191 7.41 -8.67 1.15
N PRO A 192 6.14 -8.24 1.22
CA PRO A 192 5.00 -9.18 1.24
C PRO A 192 4.89 -10.03 -0.03
N ASN A 193 5.39 -9.52 -1.14
CA ASN A 193 5.35 -10.19 -2.44
C ASN A 193 6.60 -11.06 -2.72
N LEU A 194 7.51 -11.14 -1.74
CA LEU A 194 8.71 -11.95 -1.90
C LEU A 194 8.41 -13.41 -1.59
N HIS A 195 8.60 -14.27 -2.58
CA HIS A 195 8.38 -15.71 -2.47
C HIS A 195 9.67 -16.48 -2.20
N LEU A 196 9.54 -17.74 -1.80
CA LEU A 196 10.68 -18.63 -1.55
C LEU A 196 11.59 -18.78 -2.77
N HIS A 197 11.03 -18.84 -3.98
CA HIS A 197 11.78 -18.98 -5.23
C HIS A 197 12.41 -17.67 -5.73
N ASP A 198 12.12 -16.54 -5.10
CA ASP A 198 12.68 -15.24 -5.47
C ASP A 198 14.01 -14.96 -4.79
N ILE A 199 14.47 -15.86 -3.92
CA ILE A 199 15.75 -15.72 -3.25
C ILE A 199 16.70 -16.86 -3.61
N ASP A 200 17.90 -16.50 -4.05
CA ASP A 200 19.00 -17.43 -4.27
C ASP A 200 20.11 -17.16 -3.26
N LEU A 201 20.13 -17.97 -2.21
CA LEU A 201 21.10 -17.84 -1.12
C LEU A 201 22.54 -18.19 -1.54
N VAL A 202 22.71 -19.04 -2.58
CA VAL A 202 24.03 -19.43 -3.08
C VAL A 202 24.63 -18.30 -3.90
N ARG A 203 23.86 -17.75 -4.84
CA ARG A 203 24.27 -16.59 -5.67
C ARG A 203 24.18 -15.27 -4.90
N ARG A 204 23.52 -15.27 -3.75
CA ARG A 204 23.25 -14.10 -2.91
C ARG A 204 22.54 -12.99 -3.68
N ILE A 205 21.43 -13.34 -4.30
CA ILE A 205 20.57 -12.41 -5.07
C ILE A 205 19.10 -12.60 -4.68
N VAL A 206 18.36 -11.51 -4.83
CA VAL A 206 16.91 -11.45 -4.64
C VAL A 206 16.27 -10.91 -5.91
N PHE A 207 15.27 -11.62 -6.43
CA PHE A 207 14.45 -11.20 -7.55
C PHE A 207 13.25 -10.41 -7.02
N VAL A 208 13.19 -9.12 -7.34
CA VAL A 208 12.01 -8.28 -7.02
C VAL A 208 11.15 -8.22 -8.26
N ARG A 209 10.00 -8.88 -8.20
CA ARG A 209 9.01 -8.88 -9.27
C ARG A 209 8.04 -7.75 -9.09
N GLU A 210 7.56 -7.20 -10.21
CA GLU A 210 6.55 -6.14 -10.25
C GLU A 210 6.83 -4.96 -9.29
N GLY A 211 8.09 -4.56 -9.16
CA GLY A 211 8.49 -3.40 -8.38
C GLY A 211 7.79 -2.11 -8.85
N LYS A 212 8.14 -0.96 -8.28
CA LYS A 212 7.54 0.33 -8.65
C LYS A 212 7.58 0.56 -10.17
N GLY A 213 6.40 0.69 -10.78
CA GLY A 213 6.23 0.81 -12.22
C GLY A 213 6.23 -0.53 -12.95
N ARG A 214 5.93 -1.65 -12.27
CA ARG A 214 5.93 -3.03 -12.81
C ARG A 214 7.27 -3.42 -13.45
N LYS A 215 8.37 -3.00 -12.83
CA LYS A 215 9.72 -3.33 -13.29
C LYS A 215 10.34 -4.38 -12.39
N ASP A 216 10.74 -5.47 -12.98
CA ASP A 216 11.53 -6.50 -12.32
C ASP A 216 12.97 -6.02 -12.16
N ARG A 217 13.60 -6.42 -11.07
CA ARG A 217 15.01 -6.18 -10.85
C ARG A 217 15.64 -7.24 -9.94
N VAL A 218 16.91 -7.43 -10.09
CA VAL A 218 17.71 -8.29 -9.21
C VAL A 218 18.53 -7.41 -8.27
N ILE A 219 18.54 -7.77 -6.99
CA ILE A 219 19.27 -7.05 -5.95
C ILE A 219 20.26 -8.01 -5.30
N PRO A 220 21.53 -7.63 -5.13
CA PRO A 220 22.46 -8.40 -4.32
C PRO A 220 22.06 -8.37 -2.84
N ILE A 221 22.29 -9.47 -2.13
CA ILE A 221 22.05 -9.60 -0.69
C ILE A 221 23.32 -10.05 0.03
N GLY A 222 23.62 -9.43 1.16
CA GLY A 222 24.84 -9.72 1.93
C GLY A 222 24.83 -11.11 2.60
N ALA A 223 26.00 -11.67 2.79
CA ALA A 223 26.18 -13.01 3.39
C ALA A 223 25.51 -13.14 4.77
N ARG A 224 25.56 -12.08 5.59
CA ARG A 224 24.91 -12.06 6.92
C ARG A 224 23.40 -12.22 6.81
N ALA A 225 22.75 -11.47 5.92
CA ALA A 225 21.31 -11.59 5.69
C ALA A 225 20.94 -12.98 5.14
N CYS A 226 21.74 -13.54 4.22
CA CYS A 226 21.56 -14.90 3.73
C CYS A 226 21.62 -15.93 4.87
N ALA A 227 22.58 -15.81 5.81
CA ALA A 227 22.69 -16.70 6.95
C ALA A 227 21.46 -16.65 7.86
N TRP A 228 20.92 -15.44 8.14
CA TRP A 228 19.71 -15.27 8.93
C TRP A 228 18.46 -15.82 8.22
N ILE A 229 18.34 -15.61 6.92
CA ILE A 229 17.24 -16.17 6.12
C ILE A 229 17.31 -17.69 6.12
N ASN A 230 18.48 -18.28 5.86
CA ASN A 230 18.66 -19.71 5.87
C ASN A 230 18.28 -20.34 7.24
N ARG A 231 18.74 -19.74 8.34
CA ARG A 231 18.36 -20.17 9.68
C ARG A 231 16.85 -20.07 9.90
N TYR A 232 16.22 -18.96 9.49
CA TYR A 232 14.77 -18.79 9.56
C TYR A 232 14.04 -19.88 8.79
N LEU A 233 14.43 -20.14 7.53
CA LEU A 233 13.81 -21.14 6.67
C LEU A 233 13.88 -22.55 7.25
N LEU A 234 15.01 -22.90 7.85
CA LEU A 234 15.24 -24.25 8.39
C LEU A 234 14.60 -24.48 9.76
N THR A 235 14.55 -23.47 10.62
CA THR A 235 14.18 -23.70 12.03
C THR A 235 12.90 -23.02 12.48
N ALA A 236 12.61 -21.79 12.04
CA ALA A 236 11.47 -21.03 12.52
C ALA A 236 10.27 -21.09 11.58
N ARG A 237 10.48 -20.97 10.27
CA ARG A 237 9.41 -20.98 9.29
C ARG A 237 8.53 -22.22 9.35
N PRO A 238 9.07 -23.47 9.51
CA PRO A 238 8.24 -24.67 9.65
C PRO A 238 7.32 -24.67 10.88
N GLN A 239 7.66 -23.88 11.91
CA GLN A 239 6.82 -23.74 13.11
C GLN A 239 5.70 -22.72 12.91
N LEU A 240 5.87 -21.77 11.97
CA LEU A 240 4.90 -20.71 11.72
C LEU A 240 3.91 -21.06 10.60
N VAL A 241 4.28 -21.93 9.68
CA VAL A 241 3.45 -22.31 8.52
C VAL A 241 2.90 -23.72 8.69
N ALA A 242 1.56 -23.84 8.67
CA ALA A 242 0.90 -25.12 8.63
C ALA A 242 0.64 -25.55 7.17
N GLY A 243 1.64 -26.12 6.50
CA GLY A 243 1.55 -26.57 5.12
C GLY A 243 2.47 -25.80 4.15
N ASP A 244 2.14 -25.86 2.86
CA ASP A 244 2.91 -25.18 1.82
C ASP A 244 2.38 -23.75 1.60
N HIS A 245 3.25 -22.77 1.79
CA HIS A 245 2.93 -21.35 1.59
C HIS A 245 4.05 -20.69 0.78
N PRO A 246 3.74 -19.99 -0.33
CA PRO A 246 4.77 -19.46 -1.23
C PRO A 246 5.56 -18.27 -0.66
N ALA A 247 4.97 -17.46 0.23
CA ALA A 247 5.64 -16.27 0.77
C ALA A 247 6.91 -16.62 1.56
N LEU A 248 7.97 -15.86 1.37
CA LEU A 248 9.22 -16.00 2.12
C LEU A 248 8.99 -15.72 3.60
N PHE A 249 8.40 -14.56 3.91
CA PHE A 249 8.07 -14.16 5.28
C PHE A 249 6.58 -14.29 5.56
N VAL A 250 6.26 -14.90 6.70
CA VAL A 250 4.87 -15.14 7.12
C VAL A 250 4.60 -14.52 8.50
N THR A 251 3.34 -14.26 8.80
CA THR A 251 2.88 -13.80 10.12
C THR A 251 2.98 -14.92 11.16
N ASP A 252 2.63 -14.62 12.41
CA ASP A 252 2.54 -15.64 13.48
C ASP A 252 1.40 -16.63 13.24
N TYR A 253 0.49 -16.35 12.31
CA TYR A 253 -0.64 -17.19 11.91
C TYR A 253 -0.37 -17.98 10.62
N GLY A 254 0.83 -17.84 10.03
CA GLY A 254 1.21 -18.53 8.81
C GLY A 254 0.79 -17.84 7.51
N ASP A 255 0.13 -16.68 7.57
CA ASP A 255 -0.32 -15.92 6.41
C ASP A 255 0.80 -15.02 5.87
N ALA A 256 0.66 -14.57 4.60
CA ALA A 256 1.53 -13.55 4.03
C ALA A 256 1.46 -12.25 4.84
N MET A 257 2.60 -11.58 5.02
CA MET A 257 2.66 -10.28 5.69
C MET A 257 1.99 -9.19 4.86
N SER A 258 1.36 -8.20 5.53
CA SER A 258 0.96 -6.96 4.85
C SER A 258 2.09 -5.91 4.92
N PRO A 259 2.10 -4.92 4.00
CA PRO A 259 3.06 -3.82 4.08
C PRO A 259 2.97 -3.03 5.39
N GLU A 260 1.75 -2.89 5.94
CA GLU A 260 1.50 -2.24 7.22
C GLU A 260 2.10 -3.03 8.38
N TRP A 261 1.99 -4.35 8.32
CA TRP A 261 2.61 -5.23 9.31
C TRP A 261 4.15 -5.06 9.33
N VAL A 262 4.79 -5.05 8.16
CA VAL A 262 6.23 -4.82 8.04
C VAL A 262 6.62 -3.45 8.62
N ALA A 263 5.88 -2.39 8.30
CA ALA A 263 6.16 -1.05 8.83
C ALA A 263 6.00 -0.99 10.36
N THR A 264 4.96 -1.62 10.89
CA THR A 264 4.70 -1.68 12.34
C THR A 264 5.82 -2.42 13.07
N LYS A 265 6.31 -3.53 12.51
CA LYS A 265 7.42 -4.29 13.08
C LYS A 265 8.71 -3.48 13.10
N VAL A 266 9.09 -2.85 11.98
CA VAL A 266 10.29 -2.00 11.94
C VAL A 266 10.19 -0.88 12.98
N LYS A 267 9.04 -0.18 13.03
CA LYS A 267 8.84 0.90 14.01
C LYS A 267 8.97 0.39 15.45
N ARG A 268 8.38 -0.75 15.77
CA ARG A 268 8.46 -1.34 17.11
C ARG A 268 9.89 -1.67 17.51
N TYR A 269 10.71 -2.20 16.60
CA TYR A 269 12.12 -2.49 16.88
C TYR A 269 12.95 -1.22 17.01
N MET A 270 12.62 -0.14 16.29
CA MET A 270 13.23 1.18 16.52
C MET A 270 12.89 1.73 17.91
N GLU A 271 11.63 1.63 18.34
CA GLU A 271 11.17 2.04 19.67
C GLU A 271 11.90 1.22 20.78
N PHE A 272 12.08 -0.08 20.61
CA PHE A 272 12.82 -0.91 21.57
C PHE A 272 14.30 -0.52 21.64
N ALA A 273 14.91 -0.13 20.55
CA ALA A 273 16.28 0.37 20.50
C ALA A 273 16.43 1.83 21.01
N GLY A 274 15.34 2.48 21.43
CA GLY A 274 15.34 3.86 21.90
C GLY A 274 15.53 4.91 20.79
N ILE A 275 15.13 4.61 19.54
CA ILE A 275 15.32 5.42 18.35
C ILE A 275 13.98 5.94 17.81
#